data_11b8844975d3864dec8cb9e39ab1cf8b
#
_entry.id   11b8844975d3864dec8cb9e39ab1cf8b
#
_cell.length_a   1.000
_cell.length_b   1.000
_cell.length_c   1.000
_cell.angle_alpha   90.00
_cell.angle_beta   90.00
_cell.angle_gamma   90.00
#
_symmetry.space_group_name_H-M   'P 1'
#
loop_
_entity.id
_entity.type
_entity.pdbx_description
1 polymer ?
#
loop_
_entity_poly.entity_id
_entity_poly.type
_entity_poly.pdbx_seq_one_letter_code
_entity_poly.pdbx_strand_id
1 'polypeptide(L)' 'MMRQDWHSADIIAALKKRGMSLAAVSRNAGLASSTLANALTRHWPKGERLIAEALDVAPEDIWPSRDRKSEYR' A
#
# COMPACT_ATOMS: atom_id res chain seq x y z
N MET A 1 11.52 10.35 17.20
CA MET A 1 11.96 9.57 16.09
C MET A 1 11.00 9.63 14.99
N MET A 2 11.48 9.83 13.80
CA MET A 2 10.59 9.92 12.64
C MET A 2 10.30 8.54 12.12
N ARG A 3 9.08 8.33 11.74
CA ARG A 3 8.69 7.08 11.11
C ARG A 3 9.06 7.15 9.64
N GLN A 4 9.45 6.03 9.11
CA GLN A 4 9.78 5.95 7.69
C GLN A 4 8.74 5.13 6.98
N ASP A 5 8.52 5.47 5.71
CA ASP A 5 7.65 4.66 4.88
C ASP A 5 8.27 3.28 4.71
N TRP A 6 7.41 2.28 4.57
CA TRP A 6 7.90 0.94 4.27
C TRP A 6 8.52 0.98 2.88
N HIS A 7 9.60 0.27 2.74
CA HIS A 7 10.18 0.04 1.41
C HIS A 7 9.22 -0.82 0.61
N SER A 8 9.18 -0.63 -0.71
CA SER A 8 8.29 -1.45 -1.52
C SER A 8 8.60 -2.93 -1.37
N ALA A 9 9.85 -3.30 -1.17
CA ALA A 9 10.21 -4.69 -0.95
C ALA A 9 9.58 -5.23 0.34
N ASP A 10 9.46 -4.38 1.37
CA ASP A 10 8.83 -4.79 2.62
C ASP A 10 7.34 -5.04 2.44
N ILE A 11 6.70 -4.23 1.62
CA ILE A 11 5.28 -4.40 1.35
C ILE A 11 5.05 -5.71 0.62
N ILE A 12 5.86 -5.99 -0.39
CA ILE A 12 5.74 -7.21 -1.15
C ILE A 12 6.00 -8.42 -0.27
N ALA A 13 7.02 -8.35 0.58
CA ALA A 13 7.34 -9.44 1.48
C ALA A 13 6.21 -9.70 2.48
N ALA A 14 5.61 -8.64 2.99
CA ALA A 14 4.51 -8.77 3.95
C ALA A 14 3.31 -9.45 3.30
N LEU A 15 3.02 -9.10 2.04
CA LEU A 15 1.92 -9.75 1.32
C LEU A 15 2.21 -11.22 1.11
N LYS A 16 3.44 -11.54 0.74
CA LYS A 16 3.81 -12.94 0.53
C LYS A 16 3.68 -13.76 1.81
N LYS A 17 4.03 -13.18 2.93
CA LYS A 17 3.90 -13.88 4.21
C LYS A 17 2.45 -14.23 4.51
N ARG A 18 1.53 -13.49 3.96
CA ARG A 18 0.10 -13.74 4.16
C ARG A 18 -0.48 -14.57 3.02
N GLY A 19 0.36 -15.11 2.16
CA GLY A 19 -0.10 -15.93 1.05
C GLY A 19 -0.74 -15.12 -0.07
N MET A 20 -0.38 -13.86 -0.18
CA MET A 20 -0.95 -12.98 -1.19
C MET A 20 0.13 -12.39 -2.08
N SER A 21 -0.30 -11.74 -3.14
CA SER A 21 0.62 -10.99 -3.99
C SER A 21 -0.06 -9.69 -4.37
N LEU A 22 0.77 -8.72 -4.76
CA LEU A 22 0.23 -7.44 -5.19
C LEU A 22 -0.70 -7.62 -6.38
N ALA A 23 -0.35 -8.51 -7.31
CA ALA A 23 -1.18 -8.78 -8.46
C ALA A 23 -2.54 -9.36 -8.06
N ALA A 24 -2.54 -10.27 -7.08
CA ALA A 24 -3.78 -10.87 -6.62
C ALA A 24 -4.69 -9.85 -5.95
N VAL A 25 -4.10 -8.97 -5.12
CA VAL A 25 -4.88 -7.93 -4.46
C VAL A 25 -5.47 -7.00 -5.51
N SER A 26 -4.70 -6.67 -6.53
CA SER A 26 -5.17 -5.81 -7.61
C SER A 26 -6.37 -6.43 -8.33
N ARG A 27 -6.24 -7.70 -8.70
CA ARG A 27 -7.33 -8.38 -9.41
C ARG A 27 -8.58 -8.52 -8.54
N ASN A 28 -8.39 -8.80 -7.26
CA ASN A 28 -9.53 -8.92 -6.35
C ASN A 28 -10.29 -7.61 -6.22
N ALA A 29 -9.62 -6.50 -6.47
CA ALA A 29 -10.26 -5.19 -6.42
C ALA A 29 -10.85 -4.77 -7.76
N GLY A 30 -10.81 -5.66 -8.74
CA GLY A 30 -11.36 -5.37 -10.07
C GLY A 30 -10.39 -4.58 -10.95
N LEU A 31 -9.10 -4.61 -10.63
CA LEU A 31 -8.10 -3.85 -11.38
C LEU A 31 -7.22 -4.82 -12.16
N ALA A 32 -6.46 -4.28 -13.10
CA ALA A 32 -5.47 -5.09 -13.79
C ALA A 32 -4.39 -5.53 -12.82
N SER A 33 -3.74 -6.65 -13.08
CA SER A 33 -2.81 -7.24 -12.14
C SER A 33 -1.62 -6.34 -11.81
N SER A 34 -1.25 -5.44 -12.71
CA SER A 34 -0.12 -4.54 -12.48
C SER A 34 -0.51 -3.17 -11.95
N THR A 35 -1.80 -2.89 -11.88
CA THR A 35 -2.25 -1.54 -11.56
C THR A 35 -1.91 -1.12 -10.14
N LEU A 36 -2.07 -2.02 -9.20
CA LEU A 36 -1.88 -1.67 -7.79
C LEU A 36 -0.42 -1.32 -7.47
N ALA A 37 0.51 -1.80 -8.28
CA ALA A 37 1.91 -1.48 -8.07
C ALA A 37 2.18 0.02 -8.16
N ASN A 38 1.31 0.77 -8.84
CA ASN A 38 1.45 2.22 -8.92
C ASN A 38 1.42 2.87 -7.54
N ALA A 39 0.72 2.27 -6.59
CA ALA A 39 0.65 2.83 -5.24
C ALA A 39 1.99 2.77 -4.52
N LEU A 40 2.90 1.93 -4.98
CA LEU A 40 4.22 1.81 -4.37
C LEU A 40 5.12 2.98 -4.75
N THR A 41 4.87 3.60 -5.89
CA THR A 41 5.76 4.64 -6.40
C THR A 41 5.13 6.01 -6.40
N ARG A 42 3.83 6.12 -6.18
CA ARG A 42 3.16 7.41 -6.17
C ARG A 42 2.04 7.40 -5.15
N HIS A 43 1.63 8.58 -4.76
CA HIS A 43 0.53 8.74 -3.81
C HIS A 43 -0.78 8.43 -4.55
N TRP A 44 -1.44 7.36 -4.14
CA TRP A 44 -2.70 6.94 -4.72
C TRP A 44 -3.57 6.39 -3.59
N PRO A 45 -4.41 7.23 -2.97
CA PRO A 45 -5.12 6.84 -1.75
C PRO A 45 -5.91 5.55 -1.88
N LYS A 46 -6.58 5.33 -3.00
CA LYS A 46 -7.36 4.12 -3.16
C LYS A 46 -6.46 2.88 -3.17
N GLY A 47 -5.36 2.94 -3.92
CA GLY A 47 -4.44 1.82 -3.98
C GLY A 47 -3.78 1.56 -2.64
N GLU A 48 -3.42 2.63 -1.94
CA GLU A 48 -2.82 2.51 -0.62
C GLU A 48 -3.76 1.83 0.35
N ARG A 49 -5.04 2.18 0.29
CA ARG A 49 -6.02 1.57 1.17
C ARG A 49 -6.18 0.09 0.87
N LEU A 50 -6.20 -0.28 -0.40
CA LEU A 50 -6.34 -1.69 -0.78
C LEU A 50 -5.18 -2.52 -0.24
N ILE A 51 -3.97 -2.00 -0.35
CA ILE A 51 -2.79 -2.69 0.17
C ILE A 51 -2.86 -2.79 1.69
N ALA A 52 -3.20 -1.69 2.35
CA ALA A 52 -3.25 -1.67 3.80
C ALA A 52 -4.31 -2.63 4.33
N GLU A 53 -5.46 -2.70 3.67
CA GLU A 53 -6.50 -3.63 4.09
C GLU A 53 -6.04 -5.07 3.93
N ALA A 54 -5.31 -5.36 2.86
CA ALA A 54 -4.80 -6.70 2.64
C ALA A 54 -3.81 -7.10 3.73
N LEU A 55 -3.09 -6.13 4.28
CA LEU A 55 -2.12 -6.36 5.35
C LEU A 55 -2.71 -6.17 6.74
N ASP A 56 -3.97 -5.76 6.80
CA ASP A 56 -4.68 -5.56 8.07
C ASP A 56 -4.01 -4.48 8.93
N VAL A 57 -3.60 -3.40 8.27
CA VAL A 57 -3.01 -2.24 8.94
C VAL A 57 -3.61 -0.98 8.34
N ALA A 58 -3.35 0.16 8.95
CA ALA A 58 -3.80 1.42 8.41
C ALA A 58 -2.81 1.92 7.36
N PRO A 59 -3.28 2.65 6.34
CA PRO A 59 -2.36 3.17 5.32
C PRO A 59 -1.25 4.04 5.90
N GLU A 60 -1.54 4.81 6.93
CA GLU A 60 -0.53 5.67 7.53
C GLU A 60 0.52 4.87 8.27
N ASP A 61 0.28 3.60 8.57
CA ASP A 61 1.29 2.76 9.15
C ASP A 61 2.35 2.39 8.12
N ILE A 62 1.94 2.27 6.87
CA ILE A 62 2.84 1.91 5.78
C ILE A 62 3.50 3.15 5.19
N TRP A 63 2.73 4.21 5.02
CA TRP A 63 3.22 5.43 4.38
C TRP A 63 2.98 6.64 5.28
N PRO A 64 3.71 6.76 6.36
CA PRO A 64 3.52 7.94 7.23
C PRO A 64 3.74 9.25 6.52
N SER A 65 4.60 9.28 5.51
CA SER A 65 4.85 10.51 4.77
C SER A 65 3.68 10.93 3.90
N ARG A 66 2.75 10.02 3.65
CA ARG A 66 1.59 10.29 2.82
C ARG A 66 0.34 10.51 3.65
N ASP A 67 0.53 10.86 4.91
CA ASP A 67 -0.57 11.12 5.81
C ASP A 67 -1.46 12.19 5.20
N ARG A 68 -2.74 11.90 5.13
CA ARG A 68 -3.70 12.77 4.52
C ARG A 68 -3.77 14.12 5.11
N LYS A 69 -3.46 14.26 6.40
CA LYS A 69 -3.51 15.56 7.02
C LYS A 69 -2.56 16.55 6.43
N SER A 70 -1.44 16.08 5.92
CA SER A 70 -0.46 16.98 5.34
C SER A 70 -0.94 17.59 4.04
N GLU A 71 -2.00 17.11 3.50
CA GLU A 71 -2.52 17.62 2.26
C GLU A 71 -3.37 18.84 2.39
N TYR A 72 -3.74 19.13 3.58
CA TYR A 72 -4.60 20.22 3.72
C TYR A 72 -3.94 21.46 3.58
N ARG A 73 -3.97 21.62 3.39
CA ARG A 73 -3.36 22.60 3.49
C ARG A 73 -3.52 23.09 3.04
#